data_254c50b2ccc9ccd1130b73fbe786b3f7
#
_entry.id   254c50b2ccc9ccd1130b73fbe786b3f7
#
_cell.length_a   1.000
_cell.length_b   1.000
_cell.length_c   1.000
_cell.angle_alpha   90.00
_cell.angle_beta   90.00
_cell.angle_gamma   90.00
#
_symmetry.space_group_name_H-M   'P 1'
#
loop_
_entity.id
_entity.type
_entity.pdbx_description
1 polymer ?
#
loop_
_entity_poly.entity_id
_entity_poly.type
_entity_poly.pdbx_seq_one_letter_code
_entity_poly.pdbx_strand_id
1 'polypeptide(L)' 'MGQEVSAQAALRYRQPMQVRELAQYHSGGIFPVCPQCGSAMEREYQSYCDRCGQRLGWREISRAQIVDRK' A
#
# COMPACT_ATOMS: atom_id res chain seq x y z
N MET A 1 10.31 17.02 -22.93
CA MET A 1 10.21 15.76 -22.86
C MET A 1 9.78 15.26 -21.59
N GLY A 2 8.79 14.64 -21.50
CA GLY A 2 8.26 14.17 -20.30
C GLY A 2 9.13 13.12 -19.73
N GLN A 3 8.91 12.76 -18.52
CA GLN A 3 9.54 11.66 -17.98
C GLN A 3 8.92 10.47 -18.50
N GLU A 4 9.64 9.67 -19.16
CA GLU A 4 9.16 8.42 -19.56
C GLU A 4 9.35 7.46 -18.47
N VAL A 5 8.26 6.94 -17.92
CA VAL A 5 8.35 5.84 -17.01
C VAL A 5 8.68 4.63 -17.85
N SER A 6 9.77 3.95 -17.54
CA SER A 6 10.14 2.77 -18.30
C SER A 6 9.05 1.72 -18.22
N ALA A 7 8.96 0.88 -19.24
CA ALA A 7 7.98 -0.20 -19.25
C ALA A 7 8.12 -1.09 -18.03
N GLN A 8 9.34 -1.30 -17.58
CA GLN A 8 9.58 -2.13 -16.41
C GLN A 8 9.00 -1.50 -15.14
N ALA A 9 9.15 -0.19 -15.00
CA ALA A 9 8.59 0.49 -13.84
C ALA A 9 7.07 0.43 -13.86
N ALA A 10 6.46 0.63 -15.03
CA ALA A 10 5.02 0.53 -15.15
C ALA A 10 4.52 -0.86 -14.80
N LEU A 11 5.23 -1.88 -15.25
CA LEU A 11 4.85 -3.25 -14.94
C LEU A 11 4.97 -3.54 -13.45
N ARG A 12 6.00 -2.99 -12.79
CA ARG A 12 6.16 -3.21 -11.36
C ARG A 12 4.98 -2.66 -10.58
N TYR A 13 4.46 -1.50 -10.97
CA TYR A 13 3.31 -0.92 -10.28
C TYR A 13 2.02 -1.70 -10.54
N ARG A 14 1.95 -2.42 -11.64
CA ARG A 14 0.79 -3.24 -11.96
C ARG A 14 0.81 -4.60 -11.30
N GLN A 15 1.98 -5.05 -10.85
CA GLN A 15 2.06 -6.32 -10.14
C GLN A 15 1.66 -6.11 -8.70
N PRO A 16 0.74 -6.92 -8.18
CA PRO A 16 0.25 -6.69 -6.82
C PRO A 16 1.36 -6.90 -5.80
N MET A 17 1.48 -5.94 -4.89
CA MET A 17 2.30 -6.11 -3.71
C MET A 17 1.39 -6.40 -2.53
N GLN A 18 1.75 -7.39 -1.73
CA GLN A 18 0.92 -7.79 -0.61
C GLN A 18 1.03 -6.78 0.51
N VAL A 19 -0.12 -6.38 1.05
CA VAL A 19 -0.18 -5.49 2.20
C VAL A 19 0.22 -6.31 3.43
N ARG A 20 1.25 -5.87 4.14
CA ARG A 20 1.81 -6.63 5.26
C ARG A 20 1.81 -5.88 6.57
N GLU A 21 1.43 -4.62 6.57
CA GLU A 21 1.42 -3.81 7.77
C GLU A 21 0.12 -3.06 7.91
N LEU A 22 -0.31 -2.93 9.14
CA LEU A 22 -1.46 -2.11 9.51
C LEU A 22 -0.96 -1.06 10.48
N ALA A 23 -1.24 0.20 10.20
CA ALA A 23 -0.84 1.29 11.07
C ALA A 23 -1.93 1.56 12.08
N GLN A 24 -1.58 1.56 13.35
CA GLN A 24 -2.50 1.87 14.42
C GLN A 24 -2.19 3.26 14.96
N TYR A 25 -3.18 4.12 14.97
CA TYR A 25 -3.00 5.50 15.41
C TYR A 25 -3.61 5.71 16.78
N HIS A 26 -3.07 6.67 17.50
CA HIS A 26 -3.58 7.01 18.83
C HIS A 26 -5.03 7.46 18.82
N SER A 27 -5.46 8.04 17.71
CA SER A 27 -6.86 8.46 17.58
C SER A 27 -7.83 7.31 17.44
N GLY A 28 -7.31 6.08 17.36
CA GLY A 28 -8.17 4.90 17.38
C GLY A 28 -8.42 4.25 16.04
N GLY A 29 -7.75 4.59 15.01
CA GLY A 29 -7.94 3.93 13.73
C GLY A 29 -6.84 2.96 13.42
N ILE A 30 -7.16 1.89 12.69
CA ILE A 30 -6.18 0.97 12.14
C ILE A 30 -6.34 1.01 10.62
N PHE A 31 -5.25 1.32 9.93
CA PHE A 31 -5.30 1.52 8.48
C PHE A 31 -4.21 0.71 7.82
N PRO A 32 -4.49 0.10 6.66
CA PRO A 32 -3.46 -0.64 5.94
C PRO A 32 -2.40 0.30 5.39
N VAL A 33 -1.18 -0.21 5.31
CA VAL A 33 -0.03 0.58 4.84
C VAL A 33 0.38 0.07 3.48
N CYS A 34 0.57 1.00 2.55
CA CYS A 34 1.03 0.64 1.21
C CYS A 34 2.44 0.07 1.29
N PRO A 35 2.68 -1.14 0.77
CA PRO A 35 4.02 -1.73 0.85
C PRO A 35 5.04 -1.03 -0.02
N GLN A 36 4.62 -0.22 -0.97
CA GLN A 36 5.54 0.45 -1.88
C GLN A 36 5.98 1.81 -1.34
N CYS A 37 5.03 2.65 -0.91
CA CYS A 37 5.36 4.01 -0.50
C CYS A 37 5.25 4.24 1.01
N GLY A 38 4.68 3.30 1.76
CA GLY A 38 4.57 3.42 3.21
C GLY A 38 3.46 4.30 3.72
N SER A 39 2.59 4.79 2.84
CA SER A 39 1.47 5.64 3.27
C SER A 39 0.34 4.80 3.82
N ALA A 40 -0.29 5.27 4.89
CA ALA A 40 -1.49 4.64 5.39
C ALA A 40 -2.65 4.93 4.44
N MET A 41 -3.45 3.90 4.16
CA MET A 41 -4.55 4.02 3.22
C MET A 41 -5.86 4.02 3.98
N GLU A 42 -6.82 4.80 3.47
CA GLU A 42 -8.09 4.94 4.16
C GLU A 42 -9.02 3.76 3.95
N ARG A 43 -8.85 3.02 2.87
CA ARG A 43 -9.78 1.94 2.55
C ARG A 43 -9.08 0.61 2.54
N GLU A 44 -9.70 -0.38 3.19
CA GLU A 44 -9.24 -1.74 3.07
C GLU A 44 -9.65 -2.29 1.72
N TYR A 45 -8.85 -3.20 1.21
CA TYR A 45 -9.11 -3.92 -0.04
C TYR A 45 -9.18 -3.05 -1.28
N GLN A 46 -8.66 -1.83 -1.23
CA GLN A 46 -8.58 -1.04 -2.45
C GLN A 46 -7.57 -1.67 -3.42
N SER A 47 -7.82 -1.54 -4.71
CA SER A 47 -7.01 -2.19 -5.73
C SER A 47 -5.66 -1.53 -5.92
N TYR A 48 -5.59 -0.22 -5.75
CA TYR A 48 -4.37 0.54 -5.97
C TYR A 48 -4.18 1.54 -4.84
N CYS A 49 -2.92 1.81 -4.53
CA CYS A 49 -2.61 2.89 -3.60
C CYS A 49 -2.93 4.23 -4.25
N ASP A 50 -3.68 5.08 -3.57
CA ASP A 50 -4.08 6.36 -4.11
C ASP A 50 -2.95 7.40 -4.07
N ARG A 51 -1.83 7.07 -3.44
CA ARG A 51 -0.69 7.97 -3.36
C ARG A 51 0.38 7.65 -4.40
N CYS A 52 0.72 6.39 -4.57
CA CYS A 52 1.79 6.03 -5.49
C CYS A 52 1.32 5.22 -6.70
N GLY A 53 0.09 4.71 -6.67
CA GLY A 53 -0.45 3.95 -7.78
C GLY A 53 -0.10 2.47 -7.80
N GLN A 54 0.57 1.98 -6.76
CA GLN A 54 0.97 0.59 -6.70
C GLN A 54 -0.26 -0.31 -6.57
N ARG A 55 -0.35 -1.34 -7.40
CA ARG A 55 -1.41 -2.33 -7.27
C ARG A 55 -1.21 -3.14 -5.99
N LEU A 56 -2.28 -3.39 -5.28
CA LEU A 56 -2.21 -3.98 -3.96
C LEU A 56 -2.83 -5.36 -3.94
N GLY A 57 -2.21 -6.26 -3.19
CA GLY A 57 -2.73 -7.58 -2.94
C GLY A 57 -3.10 -7.73 -1.48
N TRP A 58 -4.15 -8.48 -1.22
CA TRP A 58 -4.69 -8.58 0.13
C TRP A 58 -4.72 -10.02 0.66
N ARG A 59 -4.01 -10.92 -0.02
CA ARG A 59 -4.04 -12.33 0.36
C ARG A 59 -3.45 -12.58 1.74
N GLU A 60 -2.48 -11.76 2.14
CA GLU A 60 -1.78 -11.97 3.40
C GLU A 60 -2.19 -10.98 4.48
N ILE A 61 -3.34 -10.34 4.30
CA ILE A 61 -3.78 -9.32 5.25
C ILE A 61 -3.99 -9.92 6.65
N SER A 62 -4.38 -11.19 6.72
CA SER A 62 -4.58 -11.84 8.01
C SER A 62 -3.28 -12.03 8.78
N ARG A 63 -2.15 -11.93 8.11
CA ARG A 63 -0.83 -12.05 8.73
C ARG A 63 -0.15 -10.70 8.91
N ALA A 64 -0.85 -9.62 8.61
CA ALA A 64 -0.26 -8.30 8.67
C ALA A 64 0.11 -7.95 10.11
N GLN A 65 1.23 -7.25 10.25
CA GLN A 65 1.69 -6.80 11.55
C GLN A 65 1.09 -5.44 11.84
N ILE A 66 0.70 -5.24 13.10
CA ILE A 66 0.20 -3.95 13.53
C ILE A 66 1.36 -3.12 14.03
N VAL A 67 1.54 -1.95 13.43
CA VAL A 67 2.62 -1.04 13.75
C VAL A 67 2.03 0.21 14.37
N ASP A 68 2.52 0.58 15.56
CA ASP A 68 2.04 1.79 16.20
C ASP A 68 2.58 3.01 15.48
N ARG A 69 1.70 3.94 15.21
CA ARG A 69 2.07 5.23 14.65
C ARG A 69 1.45 6.33 15.48
N LYS A 70 2.24 7.32 15.73
CA LYS A 70 1.78 8.48 16.51
C LYS A 70 1.21 9.56 15.65
#